data_d75c68bbd6dd501689233c7afe5ec685
#
_entry.id   d75c68bbd6dd501689233c7afe5ec685
#
_cell.length_a   1.000
_cell.length_b   1.000
_cell.length_c   1.000
_cell.angle_alpha   90.00
_cell.angle_beta   90.00
_cell.angle_gamma   90.00
#
_symmetry.space_group_name_H-M   'P 1'
#
loop_
_entity.id
_entity.type
_entity.pdbx_description
1 polymer ?
#
loop_
_entity_poly.entity_id
_entity_poly.type
_entity_poly.pdbx_seq_one_letter_code
_entity_poly.pdbx_strand_id
1 'polypeptide(L)'
;DKGAWFLQMLEERFGRQEFDAFLRGYFDHFAFQSITTEQFLAYAKKHLFDKHPNLVSDAEIQEWIYAPGIPAGAPQVQSRGFSNTDTARIAWQGSGQLPNPQLTDAWITQQWVHFIEGMGDKLTVEQVKQLDDAYHFTGTANGEIAMRWYPLTIRSGYVDARPEIAKFIERVGRR
;
A
#
# COMPACT_ATOMS: atom_id res chain seq x y z
N ASP A 1 6.16 -1.42 8.35
CA ASP A 1 5.24 -2.30 7.64
C ASP A 1 5.29 -3.74 8.13
N LYS A 2 6.47 -4.40 8.34
CA LYS A 2 6.58 -5.77 8.83
C LYS A 2 5.85 -5.98 10.17
N GLY A 3 5.94 -5.02 11.10
CA GLY A 3 5.23 -5.08 12.38
C GLY A 3 3.70 -5.06 12.24
N ALA A 4 3.17 -4.29 11.28
CA ALA A 4 1.74 -4.27 11.00
C ALA A 4 1.25 -5.64 10.48
N TRP A 5 2.01 -6.28 9.59
CA TRP A 5 1.69 -7.63 9.10
C TRP A 5 1.82 -8.69 10.19
N PHE A 6 2.77 -8.53 11.11
CA PHE A 6 2.86 -9.39 12.28
C PHE A 6 1.59 -9.31 13.14
N LEU A 7 1.11 -8.10 13.44
CA LEU A 7 -0.13 -7.92 14.19
C LEU A 7 -1.36 -8.45 13.44
N GLN A 8 -1.43 -8.27 12.13
CA GLN A 8 -2.49 -8.84 11.30
C GLN A 8 -2.46 -10.38 11.33
N MET A 9 -1.30 -11.00 11.23
CA MET A 9 -1.15 -12.45 11.36
C MET A 9 -1.63 -12.94 12.73
N LEU A 10 -1.33 -12.20 13.81
CA LEU A 10 -1.83 -12.53 15.15
C LEU A 10 -3.37 -12.42 15.20
N GLU A 11 -3.95 -11.36 14.64
CA GLU A 11 -5.41 -11.19 14.57
C GLU A 11 -6.08 -12.36 13.82
N GLU A 12 -5.53 -12.77 12.68
CA GLU A 12 -6.06 -13.88 11.89
C GLU A 12 -6.00 -15.22 12.63
N ARG A 13 -4.94 -15.47 13.41
CA ARG A 13 -4.72 -16.74 14.11
C ARG A 13 -5.50 -16.84 15.43
N PHE A 14 -5.54 -15.78 16.22
CA PHE A 14 -6.21 -15.75 17.52
C PHE A 14 -7.69 -15.35 17.42
N GLY A 15 -8.09 -14.79 16.28
CA GLY A 15 -9.43 -14.26 16.04
C GLY A 15 -9.61 -12.86 16.63
N ARG A 16 -10.49 -12.11 16.00
CA ARG A 16 -10.74 -10.69 16.29
C ARG A 16 -11.04 -10.41 17.75
N GLN A 17 -11.92 -11.23 18.35
CA GLN A 17 -12.38 -10.98 19.72
C GLN A 17 -11.24 -11.08 20.74
N GLU A 18 -10.43 -12.11 20.64
CA GLU A 18 -9.32 -12.33 21.58
C GLU A 18 -8.18 -11.34 21.34
N PHE A 19 -7.88 -11.07 20.08
CA PHE A 19 -6.87 -10.09 19.71
C PHE A 19 -7.23 -8.67 20.17
N ASP A 20 -8.48 -8.25 19.99
CA ASP A 20 -8.95 -6.94 20.49
C ASP A 20 -8.89 -6.84 22.02
N ALA A 21 -9.22 -7.93 22.74
CA ALA A 21 -9.09 -7.96 24.21
C ALA A 21 -7.62 -7.84 24.64
N PHE A 22 -6.71 -8.54 23.95
CA PHE A 22 -5.28 -8.41 24.14
C PHE A 22 -4.78 -6.98 23.90
N LEU A 23 -5.16 -6.35 22.77
CA LEU A 23 -4.75 -4.99 22.44
C LEU A 23 -5.24 -3.96 23.46
N ARG A 24 -6.48 -4.05 23.90
CA ARG A 24 -7.00 -3.16 24.96
C ARG A 24 -6.18 -3.28 26.23
N GLY A 25 -5.96 -4.51 26.70
CA GLY A 25 -5.14 -4.74 27.89
C GLY A 25 -3.69 -4.25 27.72
N TYR A 26 -3.12 -4.39 26.52
CA TYR A 26 -1.80 -3.86 26.21
C TYR A 26 -1.75 -2.33 26.30
N PHE A 27 -2.69 -1.62 25.67
CA PHE A 27 -2.72 -0.16 25.72
C PHE A 27 -3.03 0.37 27.13
N ASP A 28 -3.89 -0.30 27.88
CA ASP A 28 -4.17 0.07 29.28
C ASP A 28 -2.94 -0.13 30.17
N HIS A 29 -2.22 -1.24 29.98
CA HIS A 29 -1.04 -1.59 30.78
C HIS A 29 0.14 -0.65 30.54
N PHE A 30 0.37 -0.26 29.29
CA PHE A 30 1.51 0.56 28.90
C PHE A 30 1.12 2.03 28.58
N ALA A 31 -0.04 2.48 29.05
CA ALA A 31 -0.51 3.83 28.79
C ALA A 31 0.57 4.88 29.14
N PHE A 32 0.83 5.78 28.21
CA PHE A 32 1.82 6.85 28.34
C PHE A 32 3.27 6.41 28.62
N GLN A 33 3.61 5.16 28.33
CA GLN A 33 4.96 4.61 28.48
C GLN A 33 5.59 4.33 27.11
N SER A 34 6.91 4.46 27.05
CA SER A 34 7.72 3.93 25.96
C SER A 34 8.19 2.54 26.35
N ILE A 35 8.04 1.56 25.46
CA ILE A 35 8.42 0.19 25.72
C ILE A 35 9.39 -0.34 24.67
N THR A 36 10.12 -1.38 25.03
CA THR A 36 10.98 -2.13 24.11
C THR A 36 10.22 -3.26 23.42
N THR A 37 10.80 -3.81 22.36
CA THR A 37 10.29 -5.01 21.69
C THR A 37 10.18 -6.20 22.65
N GLU A 38 11.15 -6.38 23.54
CA GLU A 38 11.21 -7.46 24.51
C GLU A 38 10.06 -7.32 25.53
N GLN A 39 9.75 -6.13 25.96
CA GLN A 39 8.62 -5.88 26.86
C GLN A 39 7.29 -6.19 26.17
N PHE A 40 7.14 -5.78 24.89
CA PHE A 40 5.97 -6.18 24.10
C PHE A 40 5.86 -7.71 23.99
N LEU A 41 6.94 -8.41 23.63
CA LEU A 41 6.93 -9.85 23.47
C LEU A 41 6.63 -10.59 24.79
N ALA A 42 7.18 -10.12 25.91
CA ALA A 42 6.89 -10.69 27.22
C ALA A 42 5.41 -10.54 27.59
N TYR A 43 4.83 -9.37 27.28
CA TYR A 43 3.40 -9.13 27.50
C TYR A 43 2.55 -10.01 26.58
N ALA A 44 2.86 -10.06 25.27
CA ALA A 44 2.15 -10.87 24.30
C ALA A 44 2.22 -12.35 24.63
N LYS A 45 3.39 -12.85 25.08
CA LYS A 45 3.54 -14.22 25.52
C LYS A 45 2.57 -14.56 26.63
N LYS A 46 2.58 -13.78 27.71
CA LYS A 46 1.75 -14.01 28.89
C LYS A 46 0.24 -13.86 28.62
N HIS A 47 -0.16 -12.90 27.80
CA HIS A 47 -1.57 -12.50 27.66
C HIS A 47 -2.25 -13.03 26.39
N LEU A 48 -1.47 -13.52 25.42
CA LEU A 48 -1.99 -14.04 24.15
C LEU A 48 -1.42 -15.43 23.82
N PHE A 49 -0.08 -15.61 23.69
CA PHE A 49 0.52 -16.83 23.16
C PHE A 49 0.38 -18.03 24.10
N ASP A 50 0.60 -17.85 25.41
CA ASP A 50 0.50 -18.94 26.40
C ASP A 50 -0.92 -19.50 26.57
N LYS A 51 -1.94 -18.75 26.14
CA LYS A 51 -3.32 -19.26 26.09
C LYS A 51 -3.55 -20.27 24.96
N HIS A 52 -2.81 -20.15 23.88
CA HIS A 52 -2.91 -20.99 22.68
C HIS A 52 -1.52 -21.30 22.13
N PRO A 53 -0.74 -22.13 22.81
CA PRO A 53 0.69 -22.31 22.52
C PRO A 53 1.00 -22.94 21.16
N ASN A 54 -0.03 -23.48 20.47
CA ASN A 54 0.12 -24.07 19.14
C ASN A 54 -0.15 -23.11 17.98
N LEU A 55 -0.61 -21.87 18.24
CA LEU A 55 -0.96 -20.94 17.19
C LEU A 55 0.24 -20.15 16.63
N VAL A 56 1.24 -19.88 17.47
CA VAL A 56 2.47 -19.18 17.08
C VAL A 56 3.65 -19.81 17.81
N SER A 57 4.66 -20.22 17.07
CA SER A 57 5.88 -20.79 17.64
C SER A 57 6.93 -19.70 17.96
N ASP A 58 7.84 -20.01 18.89
CA ASP A 58 8.97 -19.11 19.19
C ASP A 58 9.85 -18.88 17.95
N ALA A 59 10.00 -19.87 17.07
CA ALA A 59 10.75 -19.73 15.82
C ALA A 59 10.09 -18.71 14.87
N GLU A 60 8.77 -18.73 14.73
CA GLU A 60 8.04 -17.73 13.94
C GLU A 60 8.15 -16.32 14.53
N ILE A 61 8.09 -16.19 15.86
CA ILE A 61 8.29 -14.90 16.54
C ILE A 61 9.69 -14.36 16.21
N GLN A 62 10.73 -15.20 16.27
CA GLN A 62 12.09 -14.81 15.90
C GLN A 62 12.19 -14.37 14.44
N GLU A 63 11.56 -15.08 13.52
CA GLU A 63 11.52 -14.72 12.10
C GLU A 63 10.82 -13.37 11.87
N TRP A 64 9.65 -13.17 12.50
CA TRP A 64 8.89 -11.93 12.35
C TRP A 64 9.58 -10.70 12.94
N ILE A 65 10.21 -10.83 14.09
CA ILE A 65 10.73 -9.69 14.84
C ILE A 65 12.19 -9.38 14.46
N TYR A 66 13.04 -10.40 14.34
CA TYR A 66 14.49 -10.21 14.25
C TYR A 66 15.09 -10.57 12.89
N ALA A 67 14.49 -11.46 12.11
CA ALA A 67 15.04 -11.83 10.81
C ALA A 67 14.82 -10.69 9.77
N PRO A 68 15.71 -10.52 8.79
CA PRO A 68 15.49 -9.60 7.69
C PRO A 68 14.40 -10.08 6.73
N GLY A 69 13.80 -9.15 6.00
CA GLY A 69 12.76 -9.46 5.02
C GLY A 69 11.38 -9.73 5.63
N ILE A 70 10.47 -10.17 4.79
CA ILE A 70 9.09 -10.51 5.15
C ILE A 70 8.96 -12.02 5.13
N PRO A 71 8.44 -12.66 6.22
CA PRO A 71 8.21 -14.09 6.24
C PRO A 71 7.26 -14.56 5.14
N ALA A 72 7.49 -15.76 4.60
CA ALA A 72 6.69 -16.32 3.51
C ALA A 72 5.20 -16.50 3.88
N GLY A 73 4.91 -16.67 5.18
CA GLY A 73 3.55 -16.78 5.72
C GLY A 73 2.88 -15.43 6.00
N ALA A 74 3.40 -14.30 5.49
CA ALA A 74 2.79 -12.99 5.70
C ALA A 74 1.38 -12.92 5.08
N PRO A 75 0.41 -12.29 5.78
CA PRO A 75 -0.92 -12.12 5.26
C PRO A 75 -0.92 -11.43 3.89
N GLN A 76 -1.64 -11.99 2.93
CA GLN A 76 -1.79 -11.42 1.61
C GLN A 76 -3.07 -10.58 1.56
N VAL A 77 -2.92 -9.27 1.52
CA VAL A 77 -4.06 -8.36 1.35
C VAL A 77 -4.55 -8.43 -0.10
N GLN A 78 -5.68 -9.08 -0.32
CA GLN A 78 -6.36 -9.07 -1.61
C GLN A 78 -7.42 -7.98 -1.63
N SER A 79 -7.23 -6.99 -2.49
CA SER A 79 -8.22 -5.94 -2.72
C SER A 79 -8.94 -6.17 -4.05
N ARG A 80 -10.26 -6.36 -4.04
CA ARG A 80 -11.08 -6.42 -5.27
C ARG A 80 -10.93 -5.14 -6.10
N GLY A 81 -10.79 -4.00 -5.44
CA GLY A 81 -10.55 -2.72 -6.10
C GLY A 81 -9.26 -2.73 -6.91
N PHE A 82 -8.17 -3.22 -6.34
CA PHE A 82 -6.89 -3.33 -7.05
C PHE A 82 -6.91 -4.39 -8.15
N SER A 83 -7.52 -5.54 -7.92
CA SER A 83 -7.68 -6.56 -8.96
C SER A 83 -8.47 -6.04 -10.18
N ASN A 84 -9.53 -5.26 -9.96
CA ASN A 84 -10.30 -4.62 -11.03
C ASN A 84 -9.45 -3.56 -11.76
N THR A 85 -8.64 -2.81 -11.02
CA THR A 85 -7.73 -1.82 -11.58
C THR A 85 -6.65 -2.49 -12.45
N ASP A 86 -6.07 -3.60 -12.00
CA ASP A 86 -5.11 -4.38 -12.78
C ASP A 86 -5.72 -4.94 -14.05
N THR A 87 -6.94 -5.48 -13.95
CA THR A 87 -7.67 -5.98 -15.12
C THR A 87 -7.86 -4.89 -16.17
N ALA A 88 -8.29 -3.70 -15.74
CA ALA A 88 -8.49 -2.55 -16.62
C ALA A 88 -7.18 -2.07 -17.26
N ARG A 89 -6.09 -2.02 -16.48
CA ARG A 89 -4.75 -1.64 -16.95
C ARG A 89 -4.21 -2.62 -17.99
N ILE A 90 -4.28 -3.92 -17.70
CA ILE A 90 -3.79 -4.97 -18.62
C ILE A 90 -4.58 -4.95 -19.91
N ALA A 91 -5.92 -4.78 -19.84
CA ALA A 91 -6.76 -4.68 -21.03
C ALA A 91 -6.37 -3.47 -21.89
N TRP A 92 -6.15 -2.31 -21.28
CA TRP A 92 -5.70 -1.11 -21.98
C TRP A 92 -4.31 -1.30 -22.60
N GLN A 93 -3.34 -1.85 -21.86
CA GLN A 93 -2.00 -2.10 -22.37
C GLN A 93 -2.00 -3.07 -23.58
N GLY A 94 -2.92 -4.03 -23.60
CA GLY A 94 -3.02 -5.01 -24.69
C GLY A 94 -3.79 -4.52 -25.92
N SER A 95 -4.83 -3.71 -25.73
CA SER A 95 -5.74 -3.28 -26.81
C SER A 95 -5.65 -1.80 -27.17
N GLY A 96 -5.07 -0.96 -26.32
CA GLY A 96 -5.12 0.50 -26.44
C GLY A 96 -6.49 1.11 -26.09
N GLN A 97 -7.49 0.28 -25.74
CA GLN A 97 -8.82 0.77 -25.39
C GLN A 97 -8.86 1.21 -23.93
N LEU A 98 -9.15 2.48 -23.70
CA LEU A 98 -9.29 3.05 -22.34
C LEU A 98 -10.36 2.31 -21.52
N PRO A 99 -10.13 2.17 -20.20
CA PRO A 99 -11.13 1.66 -19.28
C PRO A 99 -12.46 2.41 -19.39
N ASN A 100 -13.57 1.70 -19.16
CA ASN A 100 -14.91 2.30 -19.19
C ASN A 100 -15.00 3.44 -18.16
N PRO A 101 -15.44 4.66 -18.54
CA PRO A 101 -15.61 5.79 -17.62
C PRO A 101 -16.47 5.46 -16.40
N GLN A 102 -17.54 4.67 -16.55
CA GLN A 102 -18.37 4.23 -15.42
C GLN A 102 -17.60 3.45 -14.35
N LEU A 103 -16.51 2.77 -14.75
CA LEU A 103 -15.63 2.07 -13.83
C LEU A 103 -14.67 3.05 -13.16
N THR A 104 -14.05 3.92 -13.95
CA THR A 104 -13.00 4.83 -13.48
C THR A 104 -13.52 5.99 -12.64
N ASP A 105 -14.77 6.44 -12.87
CA ASP A 105 -15.43 7.49 -12.07
C ASP A 105 -15.61 7.07 -10.60
N ALA A 106 -15.69 5.77 -10.34
CA ALA A 106 -15.79 5.22 -8.99
C ALA A 106 -14.43 4.98 -8.33
N TRP A 107 -13.32 5.20 -9.02
CA TRP A 107 -11.99 4.93 -8.46
C TRP A 107 -11.57 5.96 -7.44
N ILE A 108 -11.08 5.47 -6.30
CA ILE A 108 -10.44 6.29 -5.28
C ILE A 108 -8.97 6.56 -5.63
N THR A 109 -8.36 7.51 -4.94
CA THR A 109 -6.95 7.89 -5.15
C THR A 109 -6.00 6.70 -5.17
N GLN A 110 -6.16 5.73 -4.26
CA GLN A 110 -5.29 4.55 -4.17
C GLN A 110 -5.38 3.65 -5.41
N GLN A 111 -6.55 3.55 -6.04
CA GLN A 111 -6.73 2.81 -7.29
C GLN A 111 -6.04 3.51 -8.45
N TRP A 112 -6.13 4.85 -8.55
CA TRP A 112 -5.39 5.63 -9.54
C TRP A 112 -3.87 5.51 -9.36
N VAL A 113 -3.39 5.59 -8.12
CA VAL A 113 -1.97 5.38 -7.81
C VAL A 113 -1.54 3.98 -8.26
N HIS A 114 -2.29 2.94 -7.89
CA HIS A 114 -2.02 1.56 -8.28
C HIS A 114 -2.05 1.36 -9.81
N PHE A 115 -2.98 2.01 -10.50
CA PHE A 115 -3.07 1.98 -11.97
C PHE A 115 -1.82 2.57 -12.62
N ILE A 116 -1.35 3.73 -12.16
CA ILE A 116 -0.17 4.42 -12.70
C ILE A 116 1.11 3.65 -12.36
N GLU A 117 1.29 3.20 -11.13
CA GLU A 117 2.46 2.43 -10.69
C GLU A 117 2.61 1.11 -11.46
N GLY A 118 1.49 0.48 -11.81
CA GLY A 118 1.48 -0.75 -12.60
C GLY A 118 1.82 -0.59 -14.09
N MET A 119 1.97 0.65 -14.61
CA MET A 119 2.31 0.90 -16.03
C MET A 119 3.73 0.50 -16.41
N GLY A 120 4.60 0.24 -15.43
CA GLY A 120 6.02 0.00 -15.64
C GLY A 120 6.84 1.30 -15.73
N ASP A 121 8.09 1.18 -16.20
CA ASP A 121 9.05 2.29 -16.14
C ASP A 121 8.74 3.42 -17.11
N LYS A 122 8.22 3.11 -18.27
CA LYS A 122 7.86 4.08 -19.31
C LYS A 122 6.78 3.56 -20.25
N LEU A 123 6.08 4.50 -20.86
CA LEU A 123 5.10 4.30 -21.93
C LEU A 123 5.59 4.98 -23.22
N THR A 124 4.88 4.79 -24.33
CA THR A 124 5.07 5.67 -25.49
C THR A 124 4.44 7.04 -25.23
N VAL A 125 4.90 8.06 -25.95
CA VAL A 125 4.34 9.42 -25.83
C VAL A 125 2.84 9.44 -26.13
N GLU A 126 2.42 8.65 -27.13
CA GLU A 126 1.02 8.51 -27.54
C GLU A 126 0.16 7.89 -26.43
N GLN A 127 0.69 6.86 -25.76
CA GLN A 127 0.01 6.24 -24.61
C GLN A 127 -0.13 7.19 -23.44
N VAL A 128 0.93 7.94 -23.11
CA VAL A 128 0.87 8.98 -22.05
C VAL A 128 -0.15 10.05 -22.41
N LYS A 129 -0.11 10.55 -23.67
CA LYS A 129 -1.05 11.53 -24.14
C LYS A 129 -2.50 11.03 -24.07
N GLN A 130 -2.75 9.78 -24.48
CA GLN A 130 -4.09 9.17 -24.40
C GLN A 130 -4.64 9.15 -22.96
N LEU A 131 -3.81 8.76 -22.00
CA LEU A 131 -4.21 8.74 -20.58
C LEU A 131 -4.43 10.15 -20.03
N ASP A 132 -3.56 11.10 -20.40
CA ASP A 132 -3.66 12.48 -19.94
C ASP A 132 -4.89 13.19 -20.49
N ASP A 133 -5.18 13.01 -21.78
CA ASP A 133 -6.38 13.54 -22.43
C ASP A 133 -7.68 12.99 -21.78
N ALA A 134 -7.67 11.73 -21.34
CA ALA A 134 -8.84 11.08 -20.77
C ALA A 134 -9.06 11.38 -19.28
N TYR A 135 -7.97 11.45 -18.49
CA TYR A 135 -8.06 11.49 -17.02
C TYR A 135 -7.49 12.76 -16.41
N HIS A 136 -6.89 13.64 -17.21
CA HIS A 136 -6.35 14.93 -16.78
C HIS A 136 -5.38 14.82 -15.59
N PHE A 137 -4.45 13.86 -15.67
CA PHE A 137 -3.45 13.67 -14.63
C PHE A 137 -2.45 14.82 -14.55
N THR A 138 -2.09 15.42 -15.69
CA THR A 138 -1.25 16.62 -15.75
C THR A 138 -2.03 17.81 -15.21
N GLY A 139 -1.47 18.47 -14.20
CA GLY A 139 -2.12 19.59 -13.50
C GLY A 139 -3.10 19.14 -12.39
N THR A 140 -3.21 17.85 -12.10
CA THR A 140 -4.06 17.36 -11.00
C THR A 140 -3.72 18.03 -9.67
N ALA A 141 -4.75 18.39 -8.91
CA ALA A 141 -4.60 18.89 -7.54
C ALA A 141 -4.20 17.80 -6.54
N ASN A 142 -4.36 16.52 -6.91
CA ASN A 142 -4.04 15.38 -6.04
C ASN A 142 -2.53 15.08 -6.09
N GLY A 143 -1.82 15.42 -5.01
CA GLY A 143 -0.37 15.23 -4.91
C GLY A 143 0.08 13.78 -5.00
N GLU A 144 -0.71 12.81 -4.54
CA GLU A 144 -0.37 11.38 -4.60
C GLU A 144 -0.40 10.87 -6.07
N ILE A 145 -1.36 11.32 -6.85
CA ILE A 145 -1.42 11.03 -8.28
C ILE A 145 -0.28 11.73 -9.02
N ALA A 146 -0.08 13.03 -8.77
CA ALA A 146 0.98 13.81 -9.39
C ALA A 146 2.38 13.21 -9.17
N MET A 147 2.67 12.75 -7.94
CA MET A 147 3.94 12.13 -7.58
C MET A 147 4.23 10.81 -8.34
N ARG A 148 3.23 10.12 -8.87
CA ARG A 148 3.38 8.92 -9.69
C ARG A 148 3.36 9.26 -11.18
N TRP A 149 2.49 10.18 -11.57
CA TRP A 149 2.32 10.58 -12.97
C TRP A 149 3.54 11.29 -13.54
N TYR A 150 4.05 12.31 -12.86
CA TYR A 150 5.16 13.11 -13.39
C TYR A 150 6.46 12.34 -13.64
N PRO A 151 6.95 11.45 -12.76
CA PRO A 151 8.08 10.61 -13.09
C PRO A 151 7.85 9.70 -14.30
N LEU A 152 6.64 9.18 -14.49
CA LEU A 152 6.28 8.39 -15.66
C LEU A 152 6.33 9.24 -16.94
N THR A 153 5.75 10.45 -16.94
CA THR A 153 5.79 11.37 -18.10
C THR A 153 7.21 11.76 -18.48
N ILE A 154 8.09 12.01 -17.50
CA ILE A 154 9.51 12.33 -17.74
C ILE A 154 10.22 11.16 -18.41
N ARG A 155 10.10 9.94 -17.85
CA ARG A 155 10.74 8.75 -18.42
C ARG A 155 10.20 8.39 -19.80
N SER A 156 8.94 8.70 -20.05
CA SER A 156 8.27 8.48 -21.34
C SER A 156 8.57 9.57 -22.40
N GLY A 157 9.21 10.68 -22.01
CA GLY A 157 9.53 11.79 -22.91
C GLY A 157 8.33 12.69 -23.26
N TYR A 158 7.26 12.66 -22.45
CA TYR A 158 6.08 13.49 -22.64
C TYR A 158 6.32 14.93 -22.17
N VAL A 159 6.69 15.81 -23.10
CA VAL A 159 7.16 17.16 -22.82
C VAL A 159 6.04 18.13 -22.40
N ASP A 160 4.80 17.84 -22.79
CA ASP A 160 3.65 18.72 -22.52
C ASP A 160 3.34 18.84 -21.02
N ALA A 161 3.75 17.86 -20.21
CA ALA A 161 3.62 17.90 -18.75
C ALA A 161 4.64 18.83 -18.05
N ARG A 162 5.72 19.26 -18.72
CA ARG A 162 6.83 20.02 -18.09
C ARG A 162 6.40 21.29 -17.35
N PRO A 163 5.51 22.15 -17.89
CA PRO A 163 5.08 23.36 -17.19
C PRO A 163 4.40 23.05 -15.85
N GLU A 164 3.56 22.00 -15.82
CA GLU A 164 2.85 21.60 -14.60
C GLU A 164 3.77 20.90 -13.60
N ILE A 165 4.78 20.16 -14.08
CA ILE A 165 5.83 19.59 -13.24
C ILE A 165 6.61 20.71 -12.53
N ALA A 166 7.00 21.78 -13.24
CA ALA A 166 7.71 22.91 -12.63
C ALA A 166 6.86 23.55 -11.51
N LYS A 167 5.59 23.86 -11.79
CA LYS A 167 4.66 24.38 -10.79
C LYS A 167 4.47 23.45 -9.59
N PHE A 168 4.43 22.14 -9.83
CA PHE A 168 4.29 21.14 -8.76
C PHE A 168 5.52 21.13 -7.84
N ILE A 169 6.72 21.14 -8.40
CA ILE A 169 7.97 21.15 -7.62
C ILE A 169 8.10 22.42 -6.79
N GLU A 170 7.74 23.58 -7.34
CA GLU A 170 7.77 24.86 -6.63
C GLU A 170 6.78 24.89 -5.44
N ARG A 171 5.63 24.23 -5.58
CA ARG A 171 4.57 24.22 -4.55
C ARG A 171 4.75 23.14 -3.51
N VAL A 172 5.27 21.97 -3.88
CA VAL A 172 5.33 20.78 -3.00
C VAL A 172 6.76 20.51 -2.57
N GLY A 173 7.14 20.98 -1.39
CA GLY A 173 8.44 20.76 -0.78
C GLY A 173 8.65 19.35 -0.19
N ARG A 174 7.99 18.32 -0.69
CA ARG A 174 8.13 16.93 -0.24
C ARG A 174 9.34 16.28 -0.92
N ARG A 175 10.23 15.72 -0.08
CA ARG A 175 11.34 14.86 -0.52
C ARG A 175 10.91 13.41 -0.55
#